data_b0613db6c2c87e00ed3567695029803c
#
_entry.id   b0613db6c2c87e00ed3567695029803c
#
_cell.length_a   1.000
_cell.length_b   1.000
_cell.length_c   1.000
_cell.angle_alpha   90.00
_cell.angle_beta   90.00
_cell.angle_gamma   90.00
#
_symmetry.space_group_name_H-M   'P 1'
#
loop_
_entity.id
_entity.type
_entity.pdbx_description
1 polymer ?
#
loop_
_entity_poly.entity_id
_entity_poly.type
_entity_poly.pdbx_seq_one_letter_code
_entity_poly.pdbx_strand_id
1 'polypeptide(L)'
;MAEINLTAAFSTVPAAEGEALKQMLVDTIEQLAQEERKFSRAKVVFTESDERCGLTAELDGVKKEGIPLQLDLDLMEDAKTNSGARAQLKEEIRLYFRRVQGEAQ
;
A
#
# COMPACT_ATOMS: atom_id res chain seq x y z
N MET A 1 -8.19 16.54 2.93
CA MET A 1 -8.04 15.12 3.28
C MET A 1 -7.99 14.29 2.01
N ALA A 2 -7.06 13.37 1.92
CA ALA A 2 -6.90 12.56 0.72
C ALA A 2 -8.01 11.53 0.60
N GLU A 3 -8.41 11.25 -0.62
CA GLU A 3 -9.39 10.20 -0.93
C GLU A 3 -8.63 8.92 -1.27
N ILE A 4 -8.82 7.89 -0.45
CA ILE A 4 -8.13 6.62 -0.63
C ILE A 4 -9.16 5.57 -1.04
N ASN A 5 -8.95 4.97 -2.21
CA ASN A 5 -9.80 3.90 -2.72
C ASN A 5 -8.93 2.67 -2.89
N LEU A 6 -9.07 1.73 -1.98
CA LEU A 6 -8.25 0.51 -1.98
C LEU A 6 -9.09 -0.71 -2.23
N THR A 7 -8.72 -1.47 -3.25
CA THR A 7 -9.32 -2.78 -3.55
C THR A 7 -8.29 -3.84 -3.20
N ALA A 8 -8.69 -4.82 -2.40
CA ALA A 8 -7.80 -5.89 -1.98
C ALA A 8 -8.40 -7.25 -2.32
N ALA A 9 -7.56 -8.13 -2.86
CA ALA A 9 -7.94 -9.50 -3.17
C ALA A 9 -6.95 -10.45 -2.50
N PHE A 10 -7.47 -11.39 -1.73
CA PHE A 10 -6.65 -12.36 -0.99
C PHE A 10 -6.99 -13.77 -1.46
N SER A 11 -5.97 -14.59 -1.70
CA SER A 11 -6.14 -15.97 -2.13
C SER A 11 -5.91 -16.97 -1.00
N THR A 12 -4.91 -16.73 -0.15
CA THR A 12 -4.53 -17.66 0.91
C THR A 12 -4.83 -17.16 2.32
N VAL A 13 -5.16 -15.86 2.45
CA VAL A 13 -5.42 -15.23 3.75
C VAL A 13 -6.92 -15.34 4.07
N PRO A 14 -7.29 -15.78 5.28
CA PRO A 14 -8.70 -15.82 5.67
C PRO A 14 -9.36 -14.44 5.60
N ALA A 15 -10.67 -14.41 5.35
CA ALA A 15 -11.39 -13.16 5.12
C ALA A 15 -11.26 -12.15 6.25
N ALA A 16 -11.37 -12.60 7.50
CA ALA A 16 -11.26 -11.70 8.65
C ALA A 16 -9.88 -11.07 8.75
N GLU A 17 -8.84 -11.87 8.50
CA GLU A 17 -7.48 -11.37 8.53
C GLU A 17 -7.20 -10.45 7.33
N GLY A 18 -7.77 -10.79 6.18
CA GLY A 18 -7.66 -9.94 5.00
C GLY A 18 -8.26 -8.56 5.23
N GLU A 19 -9.40 -8.48 5.90
CA GLU A 19 -9.99 -7.19 6.24
C GLU A 19 -9.10 -6.37 7.16
N ALA A 20 -8.46 -7.01 8.13
CA ALA A 20 -7.54 -6.33 9.04
C ALA A 20 -6.33 -5.79 8.28
N LEU A 21 -5.78 -6.58 7.37
CA LEU A 21 -4.65 -6.14 6.54
C LEU A 21 -5.05 -4.99 5.60
N LYS A 22 -6.23 -5.08 5.01
CA LYS A 22 -6.74 -4.03 4.15
C LYS A 22 -6.87 -2.71 4.91
N GLN A 23 -7.45 -2.76 6.11
CA GLN A 23 -7.61 -1.56 6.91
C GLN A 23 -6.26 -0.97 7.32
N MET A 24 -5.30 -1.83 7.66
CA MET A 24 -3.96 -1.40 8.00
C MET A 24 -3.29 -0.67 6.81
N LEU A 25 -3.48 -1.19 5.59
CA LEU A 25 -2.96 -0.54 4.40
C LEU A 25 -3.61 0.82 4.16
N VAL A 26 -4.92 0.90 4.31
CA VAL A 26 -5.64 2.17 4.14
C VAL A 26 -5.11 3.20 5.14
N ASP A 27 -4.98 2.80 6.40
CA ASP A 27 -4.48 3.71 7.45
C ASP A 27 -3.06 4.18 7.15
N THR A 28 -2.22 3.28 6.65
CA THR A 28 -0.85 3.61 6.31
C THR A 28 -0.78 4.61 5.17
N ILE A 29 -1.61 4.40 4.14
CA ILE A 29 -1.63 5.30 2.98
C ILE A 29 -2.22 6.66 3.36
N GLU A 30 -3.25 6.68 4.21
CA GLU A 30 -3.81 7.94 4.69
C GLU A 30 -2.76 8.74 5.47
N GLN A 31 -1.99 8.07 6.30
CA GLN A 31 -0.91 8.71 7.04
C GLN A 31 0.14 9.29 6.10
N LEU A 32 0.51 8.54 5.05
CA LEU A 32 1.42 9.02 4.03
C LEU A 32 0.89 10.27 3.33
N ALA A 33 -0.40 10.26 3.00
CA ALA A 33 -1.02 11.40 2.34
C ALA A 33 -0.94 12.66 3.21
N GLN A 34 -1.12 12.50 4.52
CA GLN A 34 -1.03 13.61 5.45
C GLN A 34 0.39 14.13 5.61
N GLU A 35 1.36 13.22 5.64
CA GLU A 35 2.76 13.58 5.83
C GLU A 35 3.39 14.20 4.58
N GLU A 36 3.13 13.60 3.43
CA GLU A 36 3.77 14.01 2.20
C GLU A 36 3.01 15.12 1.47
N ARG A 37 1.68 15.09 1.52
CA ARG A 37 0.80 16.06 0.85
C ARG A 37 1.09 16.19 -0.64
N LYS A 38 1.47 15.08 -1.28
CA LYS A 38 1.85 15.08 -2.69
C LYS A 38 0.79 14.53 -3.61
N PHE A 39 -0.32 14.05 -3.06
CA PHE A 39 -1.46 13.58 -3.84
C PHE A 39 -2.74 13.79 -3.05
N SER A 40 -3.85 13.96 -3.77
CA SER A 40 -5.17 14.16 -3.18
C SER A 40 -6.04 12.93 -3.33
N ARG A 41 -5.74 12.08 -4.30
CA ARG A 41 -6.53 10.88 -4.59
C ARG A 41 -5.60 9.72 -4.88
N ALA A 42 -5.84 8.61 -4.22
CA ALA A 42 -5.08 7.38 -4.46
C ALA A 42 -6.05 6.24 -4.76
N LYS A 43 -5.84 5.59 -5.89
CA LYS A 43 -6.59 4.40 -6.27
C LYS A 43 -5.59 3.25 -6.24
N VAL A 44 -5.77 2.34 -5.30
CA VAL A 44 -4.79 1.31 -5.01
C VAL A 44 -5.40 -0.06 -5.19
N VAL A 45 -4.68 -0.94 -5.85
CA VAL A 45 -5.08 -2.34 -6.00
C VAL A 45 -4.03 -3.21 -5.35
N PHE A 46 -4.47 -4.05 -4.43
CA PHE A 46 -3.60 -4.97 -3.70
C PHE A 46 -4.06 -6.40 -3.97
N THR A 47 -3.12 -7.27 -4.33
CA THR A 47 -3.43 -8.68 -4.53
C THR A 47 -2.43 -9.55 -3.76
N GLU A 48 -2.95 -10.62 -3.16
CA GLU A 48 -2.14 -11.59 -2.45
C GLU A 48 -2.37 -12.97 -3.09
N SER A 49 -1.27 -13.70 -3.34
CA SER A 49 -1.33 -15.02 -3.96
C SER A 49 -0.07 -15.78 -3.56
N ASP A 50 -0.23 -16.98 -2.99
CA ASP A 50 0.90 -17.83 -2.57
C ASP A 50 1.92 -17.07 -1.75
N GLU A 51 1.45 -16.34 -0.74
CA GLU A 51 2.28 -15.56 0.18
C GLU A 51 3.02 -14.40 -0.49
N ARG A 52 2.69 -14.11 -1.74
CA ARG A 52 3.24 -12.96 -2.47
C ARG A 52 2.19 -11.87 -2.54
N CYS A 53 2.63 -10.66 -2.33
CA CYS A 53 1.74 -9.51 -2.34
C CYS A 53 2.22 -8.49 -3.34
N GLY A 54 1.30 -8.02 -4.17
CA GLY A 54 1.59 -6.98 -5.15
C GLY A 54 0.66 -5.80 -4.95
N LEU A 55 1.21 -4.60 -5.08
CA LEU A 55 0.44 -3.37 -4.92
C LEU A 55 0.72 -2.44 -6.09
N THR A 56 -0.37 -1.95 -6.72
CA THR A 56 -0.28 -0.93 -7.76
C THR A 56 -1.10 0.27 -7.32
N ALA A 57 -0.70 1.45 -7.79
CA ALA A 57 -1.38 2.68 -7.40
C ALA A 57 -1.50 3.64 -8.57
N GLU A 58 -2.61 4.36 -8.58
CA GLU A 58 -2.83 5.50 -9.46
C GLU A 58 -3.03 6.71 -8.56
N LEU A 59 -2.16 7.70 -8.69
CA LEU A 59 -2.16 8.88 -7.82
C LEU A 59 -2.56 10.11 -8.64
N ASP A 60 -3.69 10.73 -8.26
CA ASP A 60 -4.24 11.90 -8.97
C ASP A 60 -4.36 11.66 -10.48
N GLY A 61 -4.73 10.43 -10.85
CA GLY A 61 -4.88 10.05 -12.25
C GLY A 61 -3.60 9.62 -12.95
N VAL A 62 -2.47 9.65 -12.24
CA VAL A 62 -1.18 9.23 -12.81
C VAL A 62 -0.89 7.79 -12.42
N LYS A 63 -0.70 6.96 -13.43
CA LYS A 63 -0.37 5.56 -13.22
C LYS A 63 0.89 5.24 -14.01
N LYS A 64 1.91 4.72 -13.34
CA LYS A 64 3.13 4.31 -14.00
C LYS A 64 3.04 2.83 -14.33
N GLU A 65 3.21 2.48 -15.58
CA GLU A 65 3.24 1.09 -15.99
C GLU A 65 4.58 0.48 -15.58
N GLY A 66 4.53 -0.78 -15.17
CA GLY A 66 5.73 -1.47 -14.75
C GLY A 66 5.41 -2.53 -13.73
N ILE A 67 6.45 -2.95 -13.01
CA ILE A 67 6.33 -4.01 -12.02
C ILE A 67 5.65 -3.47 -10.77
N PRO A 68 4.59 -4.16 -10.27
CA PRO A 68 3.96 -3.76 -9.02
C PRO A 68 4.94 -3.77 -7.86
N LEU A 69 4.63 -2.99 -6.82
CA LEU A 69 5.42 -3.06 -5.60
C LEU A 69 5.24 -4.44 -4.97
N GLN A 70 6.35 -5.11 -4.72
CA GLN A 70 6.32 -6.42 -4.07
C GLN A 70 6.42 -6.23 -2.56
N LEU A 71 5.44 -6.75 -1.84
CA LEU A 71 5.41 -6.68 -0.38
C LEU A 71 5.50 -8.08 0.18
N ASP A 72 6.11 -8.19 1.37
CA ASP A 72 6.21 -9.45 2.08
C ASP A 72 5.00 -9.59 3.00
N LEU A 73 4.26 -10.68 2.87
CA LEU A 73 3.09 -10.92 3.71
C LEU A 73 3.48 -10.95 5.20
N ASP A 74 4.63 -11.54 5.53
CA ASP A 74 5.09 -11.57 6.91
C ASP A 74 5.31 -10.16 7.46
N LEU A 75 5.88 -9.27 6.66
CA LEU A 75 6.06 -7.89 7.06
C LEU A 75 4.71 -7.21 7.30
N MET A 76 3.74 -7.47 6.45
CA MET A 76 2.41 -6.89 6.61
C MET A 76 1.72 -7.40 7.86
N GLU A 77 1.86 -8.68 8.16
CA GLU A 77 1.27 -9.25 9.38
C GLU A 77 1.93 -8.66 10.62
N ASP A 78 3.25 -8.52 10.61
CA ASP A 78 3.96 -7.89 11.72
C ASP A 78 3.55 -6.42 11.88
N ALA A 79 3.28 -5.73 10.79
CA ALA A 79 2.92 -4.32 10.82
C ALA A 79 1.59 -4.05 11.51
N LYS A 80 0.75 -5.07 11.72
CA LYS A 80 -0.51 -4.90 12.45
C LYS A 80 -0.27 -4.55 13.92
N THR A 81 0.81 -5.08 14.51
CA THR A 81 1.07 -4.92 15.93
C THR A 81 2.44 -4.34 16.26
N ASN A 82 3.33 -4.23 15.29
CA ASN A 82 4.70 -3.77 15.51
C ASN A 82 4.91 -2.45 14.78
N SER A 83 5.24 -1.40 15.55
CA SER A 83 5.40 -0.07 14.97
C SER A 83 6.62 0.03 14.06
N GLY A 84 7.68 -0.72 14.33
CA GLY A 84 8.86 -0.74 13.45
C GLY A 84 8.55 -1.36 12.11
N ALA A 85 7.80 -2.46 12.11
CA ALA A 85 7.37 -3.10 10.87
C ALA A 85 6.41 -2.19 10.10
N ARG A 86 5.52 -1.48 10.80
CA ARG A 86 4.61 -0.52 10.19
C ARG A 86 5.38 0.61 9.51
N ALA A 87 6.43 1.10 10.17
CA ALA A 87 7.26 2.17 9.61
C ALA A 87 7.99 1.69 8.34
N GLN A 88 8.48 0.46 8.35
CA GLN A 88 9.14 -0.11 7.19
C GLN A 88 8.16 -0.25 6.02
N LEU A 89 6.96 -0.76 6.28
CA LEU A 89 5.93 -0.89 5.26
C LEU A 89 5.56 0.47 4.68
N LYS A 90 5.39 1.47 5.53
CA LYS A 90 5.07 2.83 5.09
C LYS A 90 6.18 3.38 4.20
N GLU A 91 7.44 3.13 4.55
CA GLU A 91 8.57 3.60 3.76
C GLU A 91 8.60 2.97 2.37
N GLU A 92 8.35 1.68 2.27
CA GLU A 92 8.32 1.00 0.98
C GLU A 92 7.21 1.55 0.08
N ILE A 93 6.03 1.79 0.65
CA ILE A 93 4.91 2.36 -0.10
C ILE A 93 5.24 3.80 -0.51
N ARG A 94 5.87 4.57 0.38
CA ARG A 94 6.25 5.95 0.08
C ARG A 94 7.18 6.03 -1.12
N LEU A 95 8.19 5.17 -1.15
CA LEU A 95 9.14 5.16 -2.25
C LEU A 95 8.47 4.73 -3.56
N TYR A 96 7.56 3.76 -3.49
CA TYR A 96 6.82 3.34 -4.66
C TYR A 96 5.94 4.47 -5.20
N PHE A 97 5.25 5.19 -4.31
CA PHE A 97 4.39 6.31 -4.71
C PHE A 97 5.20 7.40 -5.39
N ARG A 98 6.42 7.68 -4.90
CA ARG A 98 7.29 8.65 -5.55
C ARG A 98 7.64 8.23 -6.98
N ARG A 99 7.87 6.94 -7.19
CA ARG A 99 8.14 6.43 -8.53
C ARG A 99 6.92 6.57 -9.44
N VAL A 100 5.73 6.30 -8.91
CA VAL A 100 4.50 6.47 -9.67
C VAL A 100 4.34 7.92 -10.12
N GLN A 101 4.69 8.86 -9.26
CA GLN A 101 4.58 10.28 -9.57
C GLN A 101 5.74 10.80 -10.44
N GLY A 102 6.69 9.95 -10.78
CA GLY A 102 7.78 10.32 -11.65
C GLY A 102 8.88 11.12 -10.98
N GLU A 103 8.94 11.13 -9.65
CA GLU A 103 9.99 11.85 -8.95
C GLU A 103 11.33 11.13 -9.11
N ALA A 104 12.39 11.91 -9.26
CA ALA A 104 13.73 11.37 -9.40
C ALA A 104 14.17 10.64 -8.14
N GLN A 105 14.96 9.61 -8.33
CA GLN A 105 15.50 8.80 -7.25
C GLN A 105 16.82 9.33 -6.80
#